data_fe266d99959debe30d7fbc73b1286a47
#
_entry.id   fe266d99959debe30d7fbc73b1286a47
#
_cell.length_a   1.000
_cell.length_b   1.000
_cell.length_c   1.000
_cell.angle_alpha   90.00
_cell.angle_beta   90.00
_cell.angle_gamma   90.00
#
_symmetry.space_group_name_H-M   'P 1'
#
loop_
_entity.id
_entity.type
_entity.pdbx_description
1 polymer ?
#
loop_
_entity_poly.entity_id
_entity_poly.type
_entity_poly.pdbx_seq_one_letter_code
_entity_poly.pdbx_strand_id
1 'polypeptide(L)'
;MKKGMVFGVIVFLSLILLGNFILAVTEEENTKINKAYLCLENKVNATTCSYLTDEQKFFSLLAVGKCLPEIEESAASNNTCWPKPESNCAIKPTALGVLALSSVSGKDTSAAENWLMSKNATAKNLVWLLQIESGEATTCTIKTDASTDTVSIGADKKINSVSGNTCFASFGQAENYGGNYWLKVKDNCYNKDIEISCDKNFLTTMLYKKDSSVSTPIYVSNAPQSANSGESTHEQVTSYCFSTSGACDTAEYEATLWAASVLKMKGHDVSAYMPYLVTLAEDYQEYIPYAFIYSITHDTEYLNQLWNIQNGQGYWDGLNSKYYSTAAGLLPFTGQENVQQKDRAKEWLLKSQDTSGNNAGCWNSGNIKDTAFVLYSVWGNFEFHGTEEKCSADGDCLPGQVCKNGLCTLTSDECAYDSDCSIGEICDEGICVDDSAKDCESQGLFCISSTACFDAVGQQNDNLNCPGLNVCCNKPEVLKSCTEQNGKICTASQNCGGSSVLSQEGSCCLGNCVEIAQFSCTNSGGNCKTSCVTGETEITGECSSVLDVCCKAGGGSTSKIPWVLIIILIVLIVLIGLAIIFREKLKEMW
;
A
#
# COMPACT_ATOMS: atom_id res chain seq x y z
N MET A 1 -25.95 -14.85 49.62
CA MET A 1 -24.84 -15.51 48.89
C MET A 1 -25.26 -16.29 47.62
N LYS A 2 -26.53 -16.69 47.40
CA LYS A 2 -26.93 -17.47 46.20
C LYS A 2 -27.13 -16.64 44.89
N LYS A 3 -27.36 -15.32 44.94
CA LYS A 3 -27.58 -14.50 43.73
C LYS A 3 -26.31 -14.13 42.99
N GLY A 4 -25.17 -14.00 43.66
CA GLY A 4 -23.88 -13.66 43.00
C GLY A 4 -23.27 -14.85 42.24
N MET A 5 -23.55 -16.07 42.69
CA MET A 5 -23.02 -17.27 42.04
C MET A 5 -23.70 -17.60 40.71
N VAL A 6 -25.01 -17.28 40.58
CA VAL A 6 -25.76 -17.46 39.32
C VAL A 6 -25.31 -16.45 38.27
N PHE A 7 -25.04 -15.21 38.66
CA PHE A 7 -24.55 -14.19 37.74
C PHE A 7 -23.13 -14.49 37.22
N GLY A 8 -22.25 -14.99 38.09
CA GLY A 8 -20.91 -15.44 37.71
C GLY A 8 -20.91 -16.61 36.72
N VAL A 9 -21.83 -17.55 36.89
CA VAL A 9 -21.98 -18.73 36.00
C VAL A 9 -22.52 -18.29 34.62
N ILE A 10 -23.45 -17.35 34.55
CA ILE A 10 -23.99 -16.84 33.28
C ILE A 10 -22.93 -16.06 32.51
N VAL A 11 -22.14 -15.21 33.18
CA VAL A 11 -21.03 -14.46 32.54
C VAL A 11 -19.94 -15.43 32.09
N PHE A 12 -19.60 -16.45 32.84
CA PHE A 12 -18.63 -17.46 32.45
C PHE A 12 -19.09 -18.33 31.27
N LEU A 13 -20.37 -18.70 31.23
CA LEU A 13 -20.98 -19.42 30.10
C LEU A 13 -21.07 -18.55 28.84
N SER A 14 -21.33 -17.24 28.97
CA SER A 14 -21.33 -16.34 27.83
C SER A 14 -19.92 -16.10 27.26
N LEU A 15 -18.89 -16.05 28.11
CA LEU A 15 -17.49 -15.98 27.68
C LEU A 15 -17.02 -17.26 26.97
N ILE A 16 -17.45 -18.43 27.43
CA ILE A 16 -17.16 -19.73 26.79
C ILE A 16 -17.88 -19.82 25.44
N LEU A 17 -19.12 -19.35 25.34
CA LEU A 17 -19.87 -19.33 24.08
C LEU A 17 -19.25 -18.35 23.07
N LEU A 18 -18.81 -17.17 23.50
CA LEU A 18 -18.11 -16.21 22.65
C LEU A 18 -16.74 -16.75 22.19
N GLY A 19 -15.99 -17.39 23.07
CA GLY A 19 -14.71 -18.03 22.73
C GLY A 19 -14.86 -19.14 21.68
N ASN A 20 -15.88 -19.99 21.80
CA ASN A 20 -16.16 -21.04 20.81
C ASN A 20 -16.65 -20.46 19.47
N PHE A 21 -17.31 -19.29 19.45
CA PHE A 21 -17.73 -18.64 18.22
C PHE A 21 -16.53 -18.09 17.43
N ILE A 22 -15.53 -17.49 18.11
CA ILE A 22 -14.33 -16.95 17.47
C ILE A 22 -13.48 -18.11 16.90
N LEU A 23 -13.31 -19.20 17.64
CA LEU A 23 -12.58 -20.39 17.17
C LEU A 23 -13.27 -21.06 15.97
N ALA A 24 -14.61 -21.12 15.96
CA ALA A 24 -15.36 -21.70 14.85
C ALA A 24 -15.28 -20.87 13.56
N VAL A 25 -15.21 -19.55 13.67
CA VAL A 25 -15.06 -18.64 12.48
C VAL A 25 -13.67 -18.82 11.86
N THR A 26 -12.62 -18.92 12.65
CA THR A 26 -11.25 -19.14 12.14
C THR A 26 -11.07 -20.52 11.49
N GLU A 27 -11.68 -21.57 12.04
CA GLU A 27 -11.64 -22.91 11.46
C GLU A 27 -12.40 -23.00 10.12
N GLU A 28 -13.54 -22.32 9.99
CA GLU A 28 -14.28 -22.23 8.72
C GLU A 28 -13.50 -21.47 7.66
N GLU A 29 -12.85 -20.35 8.02
CA GLU A 29 -12.01 -19.58 7.12
C GLU A 29 -10.85 -20.42 6.60
N ASN A 30 -10.09 -21.05 7.50
CA ASN A 30 -8.97 -21.92 7.16
C ASN A 30 -9.38 -23.07 6.22
N THR A 31 -10.53 -23.68 6.48
CA THR A 31 -11.07 -24.73 5.60
C THR A 31 -11.37 -24.23 4.20
N LYS A 32 -11.91 -23.03 4.07
CA LYS A 32 -12.19 -22.41 2.76
C LYS A 32 -10.91 -22.05 2.01
N ILE A 33 -9.93 -21.51 2.71
CA ILE A 33 -8.63 -21.16 2.13
C ILE A 33 -7.90 -22.41 1.65
N ASN A 34 -7.84 -23.47 2.46
CA ASN A 34 -7.26 -24.76 2.07
C ASN A 34 -7.92 -25.32 0.79
N LYS A 35 -9.25 -25.26 0.70
CA LYS A 35 -9.96 -25.65 -0.52
C LYS A 35 -9.56 -24.82 -1.73
N ALA A 36 -9.27 -23.52 -1.53
CA ALA A 36 -8.86 -22.65 -2.63
C ALA A 36 -7.47 -23.03 -3.15
N TYR A 37 -6.52 -23.30 -2.27
CA TYR A 37 -5.19 -23.78 -2.65
C TYR A 37 -5.26 -25.11 -3.39
N LEU A 38 -6.00 -26.09 -2.87
CA LEU A 38 -6.22 -27.38 -3.54
C LEU A 38 -6.89 -27.23 -4.92
N CYS A 39 -7.92 -26.37 -5.01
CA CYS A 39 -8.57 -26.11 -6.28
C CYS A 39 -7.58 -25.52 -7.29
N LEU A 40 -6.78 -24.52 -6.89
CA LEU A 40 -5.77 -23.90 -7.75
C LEU A 40 -4.73 -24.92 -8.22
N GLU A 41 -4.16 -25.71 -7.32
CA GLU A 41 -3.21 -26.76 -7.67
C GLU A 41 -3.77 -27.78 -8.67
N ASN A 42 -4.99 -28.25 -8.43
CA ASN A 42 -5.65 -29.18 -9.32
C ASN A 42 -5.87 -28.56 -10.71
N LYS A 43 -6.25 -27.28 -10.79
CA LYS A 43 -6.44 -26.56 -12.05
C LYS A 43 -5.13 -26.37 -12.81
N VAL A 44 -4.07 -25.97 -12.12
CA VAL A 44 -2.73 -25.80 -12.71
C VAL A 44 -2.19 -27.14 -13.22
N ASN A 45 -2.30 -28.21 -12.41
CA ASN A 45 -1.87 -29.55 -12.80
C ASN A 45 -2.66 -30.11 -13.99
N ALA A 46 -3.99 -29.91 -14.01
CA ALA A 46 -4.84 -30.38 -15.09
C ALA A 46 -4.61 -29.65 -16.43
N THR A 47 -4.27 -28.35 -16.37
CA THR A 47 -3.99 -27.54 -17.57
C THR A 47 -2.55 -27.67 -18.03
N THR A 48 -1.62 -27.99 -17.13
CA THR A 48 -0.15 -27.91 -17.24
C THR A 48 0.36 -26.49 -17.51
N CYS A 49 1.48 -26.14 -16.90
CA CYS A 49 2.02 -24.76 -16.95
C CYS A 49 2.32 -24.26 -18.36
N SER A 50 2.65 -25.18 -19.30
CA SER A 50 2.97 -24.83 -20.69
C SER A 50 1.80 -24.19 -21.45
N TYR A 51 0.54 -24.49 -21.07
CA TYR A 51 -0.66 -23.95 -21.71
C TYR A 51 -1.24 -22.72 -20.98
N LEU A 52 -0.66 -22.33 -19.85
CA LEU A 52 -1.08 -21.15 -19.11
C LEU A 52 -0.54 -19.87 -19.74
N THR A 53 -1.31 -18.78 -19.62
CA THR A 53 -0.82 -17.43 -19.95
C THR A 53 0.28 -17.01 -18.98
N ASP A 54 1.11 -16.02 -19.35
CA ASP A 54 2.17 -15.56 -18.48
C ASP A 54 1.65 -15.06 -17.13
N GLU A 55 0.57 -14.28 -17.08
CA GLU A 55 -0.05 -13.85 -15.82
C GLU A 55 -0.53 -15.04 -14.96
N GLN A 56 -1.09 -16.07 -15.58
CA GLN A 56 -1.49 -17.29 -14.86
C GLN A 56 -0.28 -18.01 -14.26
N LYS A 57 0.83 -18.11 -15.01
CA LYS A 57 2.07 -18.72 -14.52
C LYS A 57 2.66 -17.92 -13.35
N PHE A 58 2.78 -16.58 -13.50
CA PHE A 58 3.35 -15.72 -12.46
C PHE A 58 2.56 -15.80 -11.15
N PHE A 59 1.24 -15.65 -11.21
CA PHE A 59 0.43 -15.77 -10.00
C PHE A 59 0.37 -17.19 -9.44
N SER A 60 0.47 -18.22 -10.27
CA SER A 60 0.56 -19.61 -9.78
C SER A 60 1.88 -19.88 -9.07
N LEU A 61 2.99 -19.26 -9.52
CA LEU A 61 4.26 -19.32 -8.79
C LEU A 61 4.15 -18.63 -7.43
N LEU A 62 3.58 -17.43 -7.40
CA LEU A 62 3.41 -16.65 -6.18
C LEU A 62 2.46 -17.31 -5.16
N ALA A 63 1.42 -18.02 -5.61
CA ALA A 63 0.42 -18.60 -4.73
C ALA A 63 0.73 -20.04 -4.30
N VAL A 64 1.27 -20.87 -5.20
CA VAL A 64 1.43 -22.33 -4.98
C VAL A 64 2.78 -22.88 -5.45
N GLY A 65 3.77 -22.03 -5.70
CA GLY A 65 5.11 -22.45 -6.08
C GLY A 65 5.23 -23.20 -7.43
N LYS A 66 4.21 -23.11 -8.31
CA LYS A 66 4.19 -23.87 -9.57
C LYS A 66 4.61 -23.03 -10.77
N CYS A 67 5.04 -23.68 -11.83
CA CYS A 67 5.35 -23.10 -13.16
C CYS A 67 6.70 -22.34 -13.27
N LEU A 68 7.60 -22.46 -12.33
CA LEU A 68 8.91 -21.80 -12.39
C LEU A 68 9.69 -22.13 -13.70
N PRO A 69 9.83 -23.39 -14.13
CA PRO A 69 10.56 -23.72 -15.38
C PRO A 69 9.94 -23.05 -16.61
N GLU A 70 8.62 -23.02 -16.71
CA GLU A 70 7.91 -22.42 -17.85
C GLU A 70 7.96 -20.89 -17.84
N ILE A 71 8.06 -20.27 -16.66
CA ILE A 71 8.32 -18.83 -16.52
C ILE A 71 9.71 -18.51 -17.07
N GLU A 72 10.73 -19.23 -16.66
CA GLU A 72 12.11 -19.05 -17.15
C GLU A 72 12.23 -19.37 -18.65
N GLU A 73 11.53 -20.40 -19.13
CA GLU A 73 11.49 -20.73 -20.56
C GLU A 73 10.80 -19.64 -21.38
N SER A 74 9.77 -18.98 -20.86
CA SER A 74 9.04 -17.91 -21.56
C SER A 74 9.73 -16.55 -21.54
N ALA A 75 10.83 -16.41 -20.77
CA ALA A 75 11.64 -15.20 -20.72
C ALA A 75 12.51 -15.02 -21.98
N ALA A 76 12.86 -13.78 -22.27
CA ALA A 76 13.99 -13.47 -23.15
C ALA A 76 15.33 -13.91 -22.50
N SER A 77 16.42 -13.91 -23.26
CA SER A 77 17.72 -14.39 -22.80
C SER A 77 18.08 -13.83 -21.41
N ASN A 78 18.56 -14.71 -20.52
CA ASN A 78 18.94 -14.35 -19.15
C ASN A 78 17.82 -13.69 -18.32
N ASN A 79 16.59 -14.10 -18.51
CA ASN A 79 15.42 -13.53 -17.81
C ASN A 79 15.33 -12.01 -17.92
N THR A 80 15.73 -11.43 -19.05
CA THR A 80 15.76 -9.97 -19.24
C THR A 80 14.36 -9.36 -19.28
N CYS A 81 13.38 -10.04 -19.90
CA CYS A 81 12.00 -9.56 -20.01
C CYS A 81 11.03 -10.65 -20.48
N TRP A 82 9.74 -10.41 -20.39
CA TRP A 82 8.65 -11.30 -20.80
C TRP A 82 7.64 -10.59 -21.74
N PRO A 83 7.01 -11.36 -22.67
CA PRO A 83 7.38 -12.72 -23.12
C PRO A 83 8.52 -12.67 -24.13
N LYS A 84 9.19 -13.81 -24.35
CA LYS A 84 10.16 -13.94 -25.47
C LYS A 84 9.45 -13.93 -26.84
N PRO A 85 10.14 -13.52 -27.95
CA PRO A 85 11.48 -12.93 -27.98
C PRO A 85 11.47 -11.50 -27.42
N GLU A 86 12.65 -10.92 -27.18
CA GLU A 86 12.80 -9.58 -26.59
C GLU A 86 11.99 -8.49 -27.34
N SER A 87 11.78 -8.65 -28.65
CA SER A 87 10.92 -7.75 -29.44
C SER A 87 9.44 -7.74 -29.01
N ASN A 88 9.00 -8.76 -28.28
CA ASN A 88 7.62 -8.93 -27.82
C ASN A 88 7.49 -8.58 -26.32
N CYS A 89 8.60 -8.28 -25.65
CA CYS A 89 8.59 -7.97 -24.23
C CYS A 89 7.68 -6.78 -23.92
N ALA A 90 6.91 -6.92 -22.83
CA ALA A 90 5.99 -5.90 -22.37
C ALA A 90 6.26 -5.55 -20.89
N ILE A 91 5.91 -4.34 -20.51
CA ILE A 91 6.19 -3.78 -19.17
C ILE A 91 5.52 -4.61 -18.06
N LYS A 92 4.19 -4.77 -18.12
CA LYS A 92 3.43 -5.49 -17.08
C LYS A 92 3.87 -6.96 -16.92
N PRO A 93 3.99 -7.78 -17.99
CA PRO A 93 4.52 -9.13 -17.84
C PRO A 93 5.92 -9.18 -17.25
N THR A 94 6.80 -8.24 -17.63
CA THR A 94 8.15 -8.18 -17.07
C THR A 94 8.13 -7.81 -15.58
N ALA A 95 7.32 -6.85 -15.18
CA ALA A 95 7.15 -6.50 -13.76
C ALA A 95 6.62 -7.69 -12.94
N LEU A 96 5.61 -8.40 -13.45
CA LEU A 96 5.08 -9.61 -12.80
C LEU A 96 6.11 -10.75 -12.77
N GLY A 97 6.95 -10.88 -13.79
CA GLY A 97 8.06 -11.82 -13.81
C GLY A 97 9.10 -11.52 -12.72
N VAL A 98 9.47 -10.24 -12.55
CA VAL A 98 10.33 -9.78 -11.44
C VAL A 98 9.69 -10.12 -10.09
N LEU A 99 8.40 -9.80 -9.91
CA LEU A 99 7.68 -10.11 -8.67
C LEU A 99 7.69 -11.61 -8.37
N ALA A 100 7.34 -12.44 -9.36
CA ALA A 100 7.24 -13.88 -9.21
C ALA A 100 8.61 -14.52 -8.92
N LEU A 101 9.67 -14.15 -9.66
CA LEU A 101 11.01 -14.69 -9.42
C LEU A 101 11.62 -14.18 -8.10
N SER A 102 11.25 -12.99 -7.63
CA SER A 102 11.72 -12.47 -6.34
C SER A 102 11.18 -13.27 -5.14
N SER A 103 10.09 -14.04 -5.31
CA SER A 103 9.59 -14.95 -4.27
C SER A 103 10.36 -16.27 -4.19
N VAL A 104 11.27 -16.53 -5.12
CA VAL A 104 12.05 -17.79 -5.19
C VAL A 104 13.47 -17.51 -4.75
N SER A 105 13.93 -18.19 -3.71
CA SER A 105 15.29 -18.04 -3.19
C SER A 105 16.35 -18.27 -4.27
N GLY A 106 17.40 -17.44 -4.28
CA GLY A 106 18.52 -17.54 -5.21
C GLY A 106 18.23 -17.11 -6.66
N LYS A 107 17.05 -16.56 -6.98
CA LYS A 107 16.79 -16.02 -8.33
C LYS A 107 17.19 -14.56 -8.44
N ASP A 108 18.02 -14.26 -9.43
CA ASP A 108 18.44 -12.89 -9.76
C ASP A 108 17.45 -12.25 -10.76
N THR A 109 16.90 -11.12 -10.40
CA THR A 109 15.97 -10.33 -11.22
C THR A 109 16.59 -9.04 -11.79
N SER A 110 17.86 -8.77 -11.49
CA SER A 110 18.55 -7.52 -11.85
C SER A 110 18.51 -7.21 -13.35
N ALA A 111 18.58 -8.22 -14.22
CA ALA A 111 18.50 -8.02 -15.67
C ALA A 111 17.12 -7.48 -16.10
N ALA A 112 16.04 -8.00 -15.53
CA ALA A 112 14.67 -7.56 -15.82
C ALA A 112 14.38 -6.19 -15.19
N GLU A 113 14.86 -5.93 -13.99
CA GLU A 113 14.76 -4.62 -13.34
C GLU A 113 15.45 -3.55 -14.19
N ASN A 114 16.67 -3.80 -14.65
CA ASN A 114 17.41 -2.91 -15.54
C ASN A 114 16.68 -2.70 -16.89
N TRP A 115 16.07 -3.76 -17.43
CA TRP A 115 15.28 -3.64 -18.65
C TRP A 115 14.07 -2.72 -18.40
N LEU A 116 13.32 -2.90 -17.32
CA LEU A 116 12.23 -1.99 -16.95
C LEU A 116 12.71 -0.55 -16.83
N MET A 117 13.77 -0.30 -16.07
CA MET A 117 14.36 1.03 -15.89
C MET A 117 14.79 1.68 -17.20
N SER A 118 15.16 0.89 -18.22
CA SER A 118 15.51 1.37 -19.56
C SER A 118 14.31 1.78 -20.41
N LYS A 119 13.07 1.46 -19.99
CA LYS A 119 11.83 1.68 -20.76
C LYS A 119 11.04 2.89 -20.27
N ASN A 120 11.70 3.88 -19.70
CA ASN A 120 11.07 5.13 -19.32
C ASN A 120 10.76 6.00 -20.54
N ALA A 121 9.61 6.65 -20.52
CA ALA A 121 9.19 7.67 -21.48
C ALA A 121 8.73 8.91 -20.72
N THR A 122 9.00 10.10 -21.26
CA THR A 122 8.58 11.35 -20.61
C THR A 122 7.07 11.53 -20.74
N ALA A 123 6.37 11.71 -19.62
CA ALA A 123 4.95 12.03 -19.59
C ALA A 123 4.73 13.51 -19.90
N LYS A 124 4.27 13.81 -21.12
CA LYS A 124 4.06 15.18 -21.63
C LYS A 124 2.62 15.67 -21.48
N ASN A 125 1.74 14.85 -20.96
CA ASN A 125 0.32 15.14 -20.82
C ASN A 125 -0.06 15.85 -19.51
N LEU A 126 0.95 16.32 -18.75
CA LEU A 126 0.76 17.08 -17.50
C LEU A 126 1.13 18.55 -17.69
N VAL A 127 0.51 19.42 -16.93
CA VAL A 127 0.88 20.83 -16.83
C VAL A 127 1.82 21.02 -15.65
N TRP A 128 3.04 21.44 -15.93
CA TRP A 128 4.06 21.72 -14.92
C TRP A 128 4.19 23.21 -14.67
N LEU A 129 4.27 23.57 -13.39
CA LEU A 129 4.27 24.95 -12.93
C LEU A 129 5.45 25.15 -11.98
N LEU A 130 6.27 26.16 -12.27
CA LEU A 130 7.28 26.65 -11.35
C LEU A 130 6.67 27.78 -10.53
N GLN A 131 6.64 27.63 -9.21
CA GLN A 131 6.30 28.68 -8.27
C GLN A 131 7.57 29.30 -7.72
N ILE A 132 7.62 30.63 -7.72
CA ILE A 132 8.68 31.40 -7.09
C ILE A 132 8.02 32.38 -6.12
N GLU A 133 8.38 32.32 -4.85
CA GLU A 133 7.85 33.20 -3.81
C GLU A 133 8.95 34.01 -3.17
N SER A 134 8.68 35.30 -2.95
CA SER A 134 9.52 36.19 -2.14
C SER A 134 8.64 37.03 -1.20
N GLY A 135 9.19 37.47 -0.10
CA GLY A 135 8.52 38.39 0.83
C GLY A 135 8.39 39.81 0.30
N GLU A 136 9.14 40.17 -0.74
CA GLU A 136 9.20 41.48 -1.36
C GLU A 136 9.12 41.37 -2.88
N ALA A 137 8.86 42.47 -3.57
CA ALA A 137 9.00 42.52 -5.03
C ALA A 137 10.44 42.14 -5.43
N THR A 138 10.56 41.24 -6.39
CA THR A 138 11.87 40.69 -6.79
C THR A 138 11.95 40.48 -8.30
N THR A 139 13.19 40.50 -8.81
CA THR A 139 13.51 40.10 -10.17
C THR A 139 14.39 38.87 -10.14
N CYS A 140 13.95 37.84 -10.83
CA CYS A 140 14.64 36.55 -10.90
C CYS A 140 15.17 36.30 -12.31
N THR A 141 16.36 35.71 -12.36
CA THR A 141 16.94 35.15 -13.59
C THR A 141 16.77 33.62 -13.50
N ILE A 142 16.20 33.05 -14.55
CA ILE A 142 16.01 31.61 -14.68
C ILE A 142 16.87 31.13 -15.85
N LYS A 143 17.81 30.22 -15.57
CA LYS A 143 18.71 29.67 -16.57
C LYS A 143 18.41 28.19 -16.79
N THR A 144 18.43 27.80 -18.03
CA THR A 144 18.48 26.42 -18.50
C THR A 144 19.61 26.26 -19.49
N ASP A 145 19.94 25.05 -19.91
CA ASP A 145 20.89 24.82 -21.02
C ASP A 145 20.45 25.46 -22.35
N ALA A 146 19.15 25.76 -22.49
CA ALA A 146 18.54 26.28 -23.72
C ALA A 146 18.32 27.81 -23.71
N SER A 147 18.18 28.43 -22.53
CA SER A 147 17.78 29.85 -22.42
C SER A 147 18.15 30.49 -21.09
N THR A 148 18.16 31.83 -21.10
CA THR A 148 18.11 32.64 -19.89
C THR A 148 16.86 33.52 -19.98
N ASP A 149 15.94 33.33 -19.05
CA ASP A 149 14.71 34.08 -18.94
C ASP A 149 14.78 35.00 -17.71
N THR A 150 14.12 36.16 -17.76
CA THR A 150 14.01 37.07 -16.61
C THR A 150 12.55 37.22 -16.22
N VAL A 151 12.26 37.11 -14.94
CA VAL A 151 10.90 37.16 -14.38
C VAL A 151 10.86 38.26 -13.31
N SER A 152 9.87 39.16 -13.41
CA SER A 152 9.58 40.15 -12.38
C SER A 152 8.33 39.70 -11.57
N ILE A 153 8.47 39.69 -10.26
CA ILE A 153 7.42 39.26 -9.31
C ILE A 153 7.11 40.44 -8.40
N GLY A 154 5.84 40.78 -8.26
CA GLY A 154 5.36 41.83 -7.37
C GLY A 154 5.36 41.45 -5.90
N ALA A 155 5.24 42.44 -5.03
CA ALA A 155 5.04 42.19 -3.59
C ALA A 155 3.73 41.40 -3.29
N ASP A 156 2.78 41.38 -4.23
CA ASP A 156 1.54 40.61 -4.21
C ASP A 156 1.75 39.18 -4.74
N LYS A 157 3.00 38.77 -4.93
CA LYS A 157 3.43 37.45 -5.43
C LYS A 157 2.98 37.12 -6.85
N LYS A 158 2.47 38.13 -7.60
CA LYS A 158 2.08 37.95 -9.00
C LYS A 158 3.25 38.17 -9.92
N ILE A 159 3.29 37.38 -10.98
CA ILE A 159 4.25 37.57 -12.07
C ILE A 159 3.80 38.75 -12.93
N ASN A 160 4.58 39.82 -12.92
CA ASN A 160 4.33 41.03 -13.67
C ASN A 160 4.81 40.92 -15.13
N SER A 161 5.96 40.28 -15.33
CA SER A 161 6.53 40.09 -16.67
C SER A 161 7.43 38.87 -16.74
N VAL A 162 7.47 38.24 -17.91
CA VAL A 162 8.41 37.18 -18.28
C VAL A 162 9.08 37.62 -19.60
N SER A 163 10.40 37.67 -19.61
CA SER A 163 11.19 37.93 -20.83
C SER A 163 11.93 36.65 -21.24
N GLY A 164 12.18 36.51 -22.54
CA GLY A 164 12.81 35.31 -23.10
C GLY A 164 11.79 34.31 -23.67
N ASN A 165 10.86 33.85 -22.89
CA ASN A 165 9.74 32.97 -23.30
C ASN A 165 10.14 31.65 -23.99
N THR A 166 11.36 31.17 -23.84
CA THR A 166 11.79 29.90 -24.45
C THR A 166 11.24 28.73 -23.71
N CYS A 167 11.44 28.71 -22.37
CA CYS A 167 11.04 27.60 -21.48
C CYS A 167 9.77 27.91 -20.70
N PHE A 168 9.43 29.17 -20.45
CA PHE A 168 8.40 29.56 -19.51
C PHE A 168 7.32 30.43 -20.15
N ALA A 169 6.11 30.36 -19.58
CA ALA A 169 5.00 31.25 -19.87
C ALA A 169 4.26 31.57 -18.57
N SER A 170 3.71 32.78 -18.41
CA SER A 170 2.86 33.14 -17.29
C SER A 170 1.62 32.23 -17.24
N PHE A 171 1.22 31.81 -16.05
CA PHE A 171 0.07 30.96 -15.83
C PHE A 171 -0.76 31.45 -14.64
N GLY A 172 -2.07 31.43 -14.80
CA GLY A 172 -3.04 31.74 -13.73
C GLY A 172 -4.13 32.71 -14.13
N GLN A 173 -3.83 33.86 -14.74
CA GLN A 173 -4.87 34.84 -15.09
C GLN A 173 -5.76 34.35 -16.24
N ALA A 174 -5.19 33.76 -17.26
CA ALA A 174 -5.94 33.21 -18.39
C ALA A 174 -6.78 32.01 -18.00
N GLU A 175 -6.33 31.29 -16.99
CA GLU A 175 -6.96 30.08 -16.43
C GLU A 175 -7.92 30.39 -15.26
N ASN A 176 -8.24 31.68 -15.01
CA ASN A 176 -9.18 32.15 -13.98
C ASN A 176 -8.73 32.01 -12.52
N TYR A 177 -7.42 31.97 -12.23
CA TYR A 177 -6.89 32.00 -10.85
C TYR A 177 -6.81 33.43 -10.26
N GLY A 178 -7.30 34.44 -10.97
CA GLY A 178 -7.31 35.81 -10.50
C GLY A 178 -5.97 36.57 -10.63
N GLY A 179 -4.95 35.96 -11.17
CA GLY A 179 -3.62 36.54 -11.43
C GLY A 179 -2.63 35.50 -11.92
N ASN A 180 -1.49 35.93 -12.44
CA ASN A 180 -0.42 35.03 -12.83
C ASN A 180 0.46 34.75 -11.61
N TYR A 181 0.35 33.57 -11.04
CA TYR A 181 1.09 33.15 -9.84
C TYR A 181 2.20 32.17 -10.15
N TRP A 182 2.16 31.55 -11.34
CA TRP A 182 3.08 30.45 -11.70
C TRP A 182 3.66 30.68 -13.09
N LEU A 183 4.80 30.05 -13.33
CA LEU A 183 5.40 29.89 -14.64
C LEU A 183 5.12 28.50 -15.18
N LYS A 184 4.32 28.37 -16.23
CA LYS A 184 4.14 27.11 -16.93
C LYS A 184 5.44 26.73 -17.64
N VAL A 185 5.96 25.56 -17.33
CA VAL A 185 7.13 25.00 -18.02
C VAL A 185 6.68 24.38 -19.35
N LYS A 186 7.37 24.68 -20.42
CA LYS A 186 7.08 24.13 -21.75
C LYS A 186 7.75 22.76 -21.93
N ASP A 187 7.15 21.88 -22.70
CA ASP A 187 7.59 20.51 -22.92
C ASP A 187 9.02 20.34 -23.40
N ASN A 188 9.51 21.34 -24.20
CA ASN A 188 10.89 21.34 -24.69
C ASN A 188 11.95 21.62 -23.61
N CYS A 189 11.49 21.95 -22.40
CA CYS A 189 12.35 22.22 -21.25
C CYS A 189 12.17 21.20 -20.12
N TYR A 190 11.41 20.11 -20.35
CA TYR A 190 11.35 18.98 -19.42
C TYR A 190 12.70 18.26 -19.36
N ASN A 191 13.00 17.68 -18.21
CA ASN A 191 14.26 16.98 -17.91
C ASN A 191 15.52 17.86 -17.96
N LYS A 192 15.36 19.19 -17.98
CA LYS A 192 16.47 20.15 -17.92
C LYS A 192 16.61 20.67 -16.50
N ASP A 193 17.85 20.93 -16.08
CA ASP A 193 18.11 21.67 -14.86
C ASP A 193 17.64 23.14 -15.06
N ILE A 194 16.89 23.63 -14.08
CA ILE A 194 16.35 25.00 -14.04
C ILE A 194 16.99 25.68 -12.84
N GLU A 195 18.04 26.48 -13.11
CA GLU A 195 18.70 27.30 -12.09
C GLU A 195 17.94 28.62 -11.95
N ILE A 196 17.47 28.93 -10.73
CA ILE A 196 16.75 30.16 -10.41
C ILE A 196 17.57 30.99 -9.43
N SER A 197 17.80 32.26 -9.72
CA SER A 197 18.47 33.21 -8.85
C SER A 197 17.72 34.53 -8.81
N CYS A 198 17.45 35.10 -7.64
CA CYS A 198 16.69 36.34 -7.46
C CYS A 198 17.51 37.39 -6.71
N ASP A 199 17.13 38.67 -6.87
CA ASP A 199 17.74 39.83 -6.17
C ASP A 199 17.24 39.99 -4.73
N LYS A 200 16.32 39.16 -4.27
CA LYS A 200 15.80 39.04 -2.90
C LYS A 200 15.83 37.58 -2.45
N ASN A 201 15.65 37.37 -1.13
CA ASN A 201 15.47 36.01 -0.61
C ASN A 201 14.18 35.41 -1.19
N PHE A 202 14.23 34.14 -1.58
CA PHE A 202 13.13 33.50 -2.29
C PHE A 202 13.08 31.99 -1.98
N LEU A 203 11.95 31.39 -2.33
CA LEU A 203 11.80 29.95 -2.38
C LEU A 203 11.21 29.55 -3.75
N THR A 204 11.51 28.33 -4.15
CA THR A 204 10.98 27.72 -5.37
C THR A 204 10.32 26.39 -5.07
N THR A 205 9.36 26.01 -5.90
CA THR A 205 8.69 24.72 -5.81
C THR A 205 8.18 24.33 -7.19
N MET A 206 8.38 23.07 -7.57
CA MET A 206 7.73 22.51 -8.75
C MET A 206 6.37 21.94 -8.41
N LEU A 207 5.38 22.33 -9.17
CA LEU A 207 4.00 21.89 -9.05
C LEU A 207 3.57 21.22 -10.35
N TYR A 208 2.60 20.33 -10.26
CA TYR A 208 2.02 19.69 -11.45
C TYR A 208 0.52 19.49 -11.31
N LYS A 209 -0.16 19.35 -12.43
CA LYS A 209 -1.58 19.09 -12.53
C LYS A 209 -1.93 18.43 -13.86
N LYS A 210 -3.11 17.85 -13.94
CA LYS A 210 -3.59 17.12 -15.12
C LYS A 210 -3.72 18.00 -16.35
N ASP A 211 -4.36 19.16 -16.19
CA ASP A 211 -4.65 20.10 -17.27
C ASP A 211 -4.67 21.55 -16.76
N SER A 212 -4.97 22.50 -17.64
CA SER A 212 -5.01 23.92 -17.29
C SER A 212 -6.29 24.36 -16.57
N SER A 213 -7.27 23.49 -16.36
CA SER A 213 -8.54 23.84 -15.70
C SER A 213 -8.33 24.22 -14.24
N VAL A 214 -9.00 25.28 -13.78
CA VAL A 214 -8.95 25.71 -12.37
C VAL A 214 -9.52 24.64 -11.41
N SER A 215 -10.40 23.77 -11.90
CA SER A 215 -11.03 22.71 -11.10
C SER A 215 -10.13 21.49 -10.84
N THR A 216 -9.06 21.31 -11.61
CA THR A 216 -8.15 20.18 -11.38
C THR A 216 -7.17 20.47 -10.24
N PRO A 217 -6.92 19.50 -9.35
CA PRO A 217 -5.98 19.66 -8.24
C PRO A 217 -4.58 20.07 -8.72
N ILE A 218 -3.88 20.81 -7.87
CA ILE A 218 -2.45 21.10 -8.02
C ILE A 218 -1.69 20.26 -7.00
N TYR A 219 -0.70 19.53 -7.43
CA TYR A 219 0.15 18.70 -6.61
C TYR A 219 1.54 19.30 -6.49
N VAL A 220 2.19 19.08 -5.36
CA VAL A 220 3.58 19.47 -5.12
C VAL A 220 4.49 18.31 -5.53
N SER A 221 5.50 18.61 -6.35
CA SER A 221 6.42 17.56 -6.83
C SER A 221 7.49 17.20 -5.82
N ASN A 222 8.06 18.20 -5.16
CA ASN A 222 9.17 18.08 -4.22
C ASN A 222 9.09 19.13 -3.11
N ALA A 223 9.89 18.95 -2.07
CA ALA A 223 9.99 19.96 -1.01
C ALA A 223 10.46 21.31 -1.58
N PRO A 224 9.89 22.44 -1.11
CA PRO A 224 10.34 23.74 -1.52
C PRO A 224 11.83 23.96 -1.23
N GLN A 225 12.54 24.56 -2.19
CA GLN A 225 13.92 24.99 -2.02
C GLN A 225 13.95 26.49 -1.70
N SER A 226 14.88 26.91 -0.85
CA SER A 226 15.05 28.33 -0.48
C SER A 226 16.49 28.78 -0.71
N ALA A 227 16.64 30.03 -1.17
CA ALA A 227 17.95 30.64 -1.34
C ALA A 227 17.90 32.12 -0.91
N ASN A 228 19.07 32.65 -0.50
CA ASN A 228 19.24 34.07 -0.24
C ASN A 228 19.40 34.87 -1.52
N SER A 229 19.29 36.20 -1.42
CA SER A 229 19.56 37.10 -2.51
C SER A 229 20.91 36.82 -3.19
N GLY A 230 20.88 36.55 -4.49
CA GLY A 230 22.05 36.24 -5.32
C GLY A 230 22.54 34.80 -5.29
N GLU A 231 21.97 33.94 -4.44
CA GLU A 231 22.16 32.50 -4.49
C GLU A 231 21.16 31.85 -5.47
N SER A 232 21.29 30.53 -5.71
CA SER A 232 20.43 29.81 -6.67
C SER A 232 19.72 28.63 -6.01
N THR A 233 18.52 28.32 -6.51
CA THR A 233 17.83 27.05 -6.36
C THR A 233 17.86 26.29 -7.68
N HIS A 234 17.69 24.96 -7.63
CA HIS A 234 17.68 24.09 -8.78
C HIS A 234 16.41 23.26 -8.82
N GLU A 235 15.65 23.40 -9.88
CA GLU A 235 14.41 22.68 -10.09
C GLU A 235 14.47 21.85 -11.37
N GLN A 236 13.72 20.77 -11.46
CA GLN A 236 13.63 19.95 -12.65
C GLN A 236 12.24 19.37 -12.81
N VAL A 237 11.71 19.38 -14.02
CA VAL A 237 10.52 18.62 -14.37
C VAL A 237 10.93 17.16 -14.61
N THR A 238 10.51 16.28 -13.74
CA THR A 238 10.78 14.84 -13.84
C THR A 238 9.46 14.09 -13.79
N SER A 239 8.98 13.61 -14.93
CA SER A 239 7.74 12.85 -15.02
C SER A 239 7.86 11.79 -16.10
N TYR A 240 7.74 10.52 -15.69
CA TYR A 240 7.88 9.36 -16.57
C TYR A 240 6.70 8.40 -16.46
N CYS A 241 6.51 7.60 -17.48
CA CYS A 241 5.83 6.32 -17.47
C CYS A 241 6.76 5.23 -17.97
N PHE A 242 6.43 3.98 -17.73
CA PHE A 242 7.07 2.85 -18.40
C PHE A 242 6.37 2.57 -19.72
N SER A 243 7.12 2.57 -20.81
CA SER A 243 6.59 2.39 -22.16
C SER A 243 7.58 1.71 -23.09
N THR A 244 7.10 0.79 -23.91
CA THR A 244 7.86 0.19 -25.01
C THR A 244 7.71 1.00 -26.31
N SER A 245 6.69 1.85 -26.42
CA SER A 245 6.45 2.73 -27.58
C SER A 245 7.19 4.05 -27.50
N GLY A 246 7.66 4.45 -26.31
CA GLY A 246 8.27 5.75 -26.03
C GLY A 246 7.24 6.87 -25.79
N ALA A 247 5.95 6.54 -25.64
CA ALA A 247 4.89 7.47 -25.31
C ALA A 247 4.15 7.01 -24.06
N CYS A 248 3.62 7.97 -23.27
CA CYS A 248 2.78 7.71 -22.12
C CYS A 248 1.31 7.87 -22.53
N ASP A 249 0.71 6.83 -23.04
CA ASP A 249 -0.70 6.80 -23.39
C ASP A 249 -1.52 5.91 -22.44
N THR A 250 -2.76 5.65 -22.76
CA THR A 250 -3.70 4.91 -21.92
C THR A 250 -3.24 3.49 -21.58
N ALA A 251 -2.56 2.84 -22.52
CA ALA A 251 -2.16 1.44 -22.38
C ALA A 251 -1.00 1.28 -21.36
N GLU A 252 -0.19 2.32 -21.17
CA GLU A 252 0.96 2.31 -20.27
C GLU A 252 0.60 2.55 -18.81
N TYR A 253 -0.63 2.99 -18.49
CA TYR A 253 -0.98 3.35 -17.12
C TYR A 253 -0.96 2.13 -16.17
N GLU A 254 -1.69 1.06 -16.49
CA GLU A 254 -1.66 -0.18 -15.69
C GLU A 254 -0.25 -0.78 -15.61
N ALA A 255 0.45 -0.78 -16.74
CA ALA A 255 1.81 -1.31 -16.82
C ALA A 255 2.77 -0.51 -15.93
N THR A 256 2.60 0.83 -15.87
CA THR A 256 3.40 1.71 -15.00
C THR A 256 3.07 1.49 -13.53
N LEU A 257 1.79 1.26 -13.16
CA LEU A 257 1.40 0.91 -11.78
C LEU A 257 2.16 -0.34 -11.30
N TRP A 258 2.12 -1.41 -12.08
CA TRP A 258 2.80 -2.66 -11.75
C TRP A 258 4.32 -2.50 -11.68
N ALA A 259 4.92 -1.89 -12.70
CA ALA A 259 6.38 -1.72 -12.77
C ALA A 259 6.91 -0.83 -11.63
N ALA A 260 6.25 0.31 -11.37
CA ALA A 260 6.65 1.20 -10.29
C ALA A 260 6.55 0.53 -8.92
N SER A 261 5.46 -0.23 -8.65
CA SER A 261 5.28 -0.92 -7.38
C SER A 261 6.31 -2.02 -7.17
N VAL A 262 6.57 -2.83 -8.19
CA VAL A 262 7.57 -3.91 -8.11
C VAL A 262 8.98 -3.35 -7.96
N LEU A 263 9.35 -2.32 -8.73
CA LEU A 263 10.65 -1.66 -8.62
C LEU A 263 10.83 -0.98 -7.24
N LYS A 264 9.78 -0.37 -6.70
CA LYS A 264 9.81 0.18 -5.33
C LYS A 264 10.09 -0.90 -4.30
N MET A 265 9.41 -2.04 -4.42
CA MET A 265 9.63 -3.21 -3.55
C MET A 265 11.08 -3.74 -3.66
N LYS A 266 11.71 -3.61 -4.85
CA LYS A 266 13.11 -3.95 -5.09
C LYS A 266 14.10 -2.86 -4.64
N GLY A 267 13.62 -1.77 -4.03
CA GLY A 267 14.44 -0.69 -3.49
C GLY A 267 14.82 0.42 -4.50
N HIS A 268 14.28 0.39 -5.72
CA HIS A 268 14.52 1.46 -6.68
C HIS A 268 13.73 2.73 -6.35
N ASP A 269 14.30 3.89 -6.72
CA ASP A 269 13.58 5.16 -6.68
C ASP A 269 12.59 5.25 -7.85
N VAL A 270 11.32 5.40 -7.53
CA VAL A 270 10.22 5.52 -8.49
C VAL A 270 9.50 6.87 -8.40
N SER A 271 10.07 7.83 -7.70
CA SER A 271 9.50 9.17 -7.49
C SER A 271 9.15 9.87 -8.80
N ALA A 272 9.97 9.68 -9.84
CA ALA A 272 9.76 10.27 -11.17
C ALA A 272 8.49 9.77 -11.90
N TYR A 273 7.90 8.65 -11.47
CA TYR A 273 6.67 8.09 -12.05
C TYR A 273 5.41 8.58 -11.32
N MET A 274 5.57 9.09 -10.10
CA MET A 274 4.44 9.48 -9.26
C MET A 274 3.59 10.60 -9.87
N PRO A 275 4.15 11.67 -10.51
CA PRO A 275 3.33 12.69 -11.13
C PRO A 275 2.35 12.13 -12.17
N TYR A 276 2.78 11.18 -13.00
CA TYR A 276 1.93 10.51 -13.99
C TYR A 276 0.87 9.63 -13.32
N LEU A 277 1.26 8.81 -12.34
CA LEU A 277 0.36 7.88 -11.66
C LEU A 277 -0.71 8.59 -10.83
N VAL A 278 -0.30 9.58 -10.03
CA VAL A 278 -1.21 10.32 -9.14
C VAL A 278 -2.22 11.15 -9.92
N THR A 279 -1.74 11.88 -10.92
CA THR A 279 -2.58 12.84 -11.66
C THR A 279 -3.67 12.16 -12.47
N LEU A 280 -3.43 10.95 -12.93
CA LEU A 280 -4.34 10.20 -13.78
C LEU A 280 -5.14 9.12 -13.03
N ALA A 281 -4.96 9.00 -11.72
CA ALA A 281 -5.59 7.96 -10.92
C ALA A 281 -7.14 7.97 -11.01
N GLU A 282 -7.74 9.15 -11.05
CA GLU A 282 -9.19 9.30 -11.19
C GLU A 282 -9.72 8.86 -12.56
N ASP A 283 -8.90 9.01 -13.62
CA ASP A 283 -9.29 8.62 -14.98
C ASP A 283 -9.21 7.11 -15.21
N TYR A 284 -8.44 6.41 -14.37
CA TYR A 284 -8.10 4.99 -14.52
C TYR A 284 -8.45 4.17 -13.28
N GLN A 285 -9.55 4.53 -12.60
CA GLN A 285 -10.00 3.84 -11.38
C GLN A 285 -10.24 2.34 -11.59
N GLU A 286 -10.52 1.93 -12.82
CA GLU A 286 -10.72 0.54 -13.19
C GLU A 286 -9.48 -0.37 -13.00
N TYR A 287 -8.28 0.22 -12.83
CA TYR A 287 -7.05 -0.50 -12.50
C TYR A 287 -6.73 -0.49 -11.00
N ILE A 288 -7.62 0.07 -10.16
CA ILE A 288 -7.44 0.22 -8.70
C ILE A 288 -6.14 0.95 -8.34
N PRO A 289 -5.84 2.10 -8.95
CA PRO A 289 -4.55 2.77 -8.86
C PRO A 289 -4.18 3.16 -7.42
N TYR A 290 -5.14 3.51 -6.60
CA TYR A 290 -4.90 3.95 -5.22
C TYR A 290 -4.25 2.86 -4.34
N ALA A 291 -4.48 1.58 -4.64
CA ALA A 291 -3.81 0.48 -3.97
C ALA A 291 -2.30 0.49 -4.28
N PHE A 292 -1.94 0.62 -5.55
CA PHE A 292 -0.55 0.69 -5.99
C PHE A 292 0.15 1.96 -5.49
N ILE A 293 -0.50 3.12 -5.61
CA ILE A 293 0.04 4.40 -5.15
C ILE A 293 0.27 4.36 -3.64
N TYR A 294 -0.68 3.83 -2.87
CA TYR A 294 -0.51 3.64 -1.43
C TYR A 294 0.63 2.68 -1.10
N SER A 295 0.80 1.57 -1.83
CA SER A 295 1.92 0.65 -1.61
C SER A 295 3.30 1.28 -1.86
N ILE A 296 3.37 2.31 -2.71
CA ILE A 296 4.61 3.04 -3.03
C ILE A 296 4.88 4.15 -2.00
N THR A 297 3.85 4.92 -1.63
CA THR A 297 3.99 6.17 -0.86
C THR A 297 3.73 6.01 0.63
N HIS A 298 2.92 5.02 1.01
CA HIS A 298 2.32 4.85 2.35
C HIS A 298 1.52 6.09 2.82
N ASP A 299 1.09 6.96 1.89
CA ASP A 299 0.29 8.13 2.21
C ASP A 299 -1.18 7.73 2.42
N THR A 300 -1.70 8.06 3.61
CA THR A 300 -3.07 7.73 4.04
C THR A 300 -4.15 8.40 3.20
N GLU A 301 -3.83 9.46 2.44
CA GLU A 301 -4.77 10.05 1.48
C GLU A 301 -5.18 9.02 0.41
N TYR A 302 -4.21 8.32 -0.18
CA TYR A 302 -4.51 7.29 -1.19
C TYR A 302 -5.20 6.07 -0.59
N LEU A 303 -4.91 5.75 0.67
CA LEU A 303 -5.67 4.73 1.39
C LEU A 303 -7.15 5.12 1.52
N ASN A 304 -7.44 6.37 1.88
CA ASN A 304 -8.81 6.88 1.96
C ASN A 304 -9.51 6.86 0.59
N GLN A 305 -8.80 7.25 -0.48
CA GLN A 305 -9.34 7.17 -1.84
C GLN A 305 -9.64 5.71 -2.25
N LEU A 306 -8.77 4.76 -1.89
CA LEU A 306 -9.00 3.33 -2.11
C LEU A 306 -10.28 2.86 -1.42
N TRP A 307 -10.52 3.29 -0.17
CA TRP A 307 -11.74 2.93 0.56
C TRP A 307 -12.99 3.60 -0.02
N ASN A 308 -12.89 4.80 -0.55
CA ASN A 308 -14.01 5.51 -1.16
C ASN A 308 -14.53 4.81 -2.42
N ILE A 309 -13.67 4.12 -3.17
CA ILE A 309 -14.07 3.37 -4.38
C ILE A 309 -14.45 1.91 -4.08
N GLN A 310 -14.34 1.44 -2.82
CA GLN A 310 -14.82 0.12 -2.42
C GLN A 310 -16.35 0.11 -2.42
N ASN A 311 -16.96 -0.87 -3.09
CA ASN A 311 -18.41 -0.92 -3.12
C ASN A 311 -19.03 -1.36 -1.78
N GLY A 312 -20.34 -1.16 -1.62
CA GLY A 312 -21.04 -1.46 -0.37
C GLY A 312 -21.02 -2.93 0.06
N GLN A 313 -20.71 -3.86 -0.85
CA GLN A 313 -20.58 -5.29 -0.57
C GLN A 313 -19.16 -5.69 -0.14
N GLY A 314 -18.19 -4.78 -0.25
CA GLY A 314 -16.81 -4.98 0.21
C GLY A 314 -15.79 -5.31 -0.89
N TYR A 315 -16.17 -5.42 -2.15
CA TYR A 315 -15.25 -5.65 -3.25
C TYR A 315 -14.97 -4.37 -4.06
N TRP A 316 -14.00 -4.45 -4.99
CA TRP A 316 -13.74 -3.40 -5.97
C TRP A 316 -14.13 -3.88 -7.36
N ASP A 317 -14.79 -2.99 -8.11
CA ASP A 317 -15.05 -3.19 -9.53
C ASP A 317 -13.91 -2.58 -10.34
N GLY A 318 -13.52 -3.25 -11.42
CA GLY A 318 -12.47 -2.78 -12.32
C GLY A 318 -12.55 -3.42 -13.69
N LEU A 319 -11.61 -3.10 -14.57
CA LEU A 319 -11.56 -3.59 -15.96
C LEU A 319 -11.44 -5.13 -16.03
N ASN A 320 -10.68 -5.70 -15.09
CA ASN A 320 -10.58 -7.14 -14.92
C ASN A 320 -11.80 -7.67 -14.14
N SER A 321 -11.78 -8.92 -13.74
CA SER A 321 -12.84 -9.44 -12.87
C SER A 321 -12.86 -8.71 -11.51
N LYS A 322 -14.03 -8.69 -10.86
CA LYS A 322 -14.15 -8.17 -9.49
C LYS A 322 -13.26 -8.90 -8.48
N TYR A 323 -12.91 -10.16 -8.74
CA TYR A 323 -11.98 -10.94 -7.91
C TYR A 323 -10.55 -10.43 -8.07
N TYR A 324 -10.12 -10.22 -9.31
CA TYR A 324 -8.82 -9.62 -9.61
C TYR A 324 -8.71 -8.20 -9.03
N SER A 325 -9.72 -7.38 -9.23
CA SER A 325 -9.74 -5.99 -8.73
C SER A 325 -9.74 -5.94 -7.20
N THR A 326 -10.45 -6.88 -6.55
CA THR A 326 -10.42 -6.99 -5.09
C THR A 326 -9.06 -7.47 -4.58
N ALA A 327 -8.42 -8.41 -5.26
CA ALA A 327 -7.06 -8.84 -4.96
C ALA A 327 -6.06 -7.67 -5.10
N ALA A 328 -6.17 -6.88 -6.17
CA ALA A 328 -5.36 -5.67 -6.37
C ALA A 328 -5.59 -4.63 -5.26
N GLY A 329 -6.85 -4.42 -4.85
CA GLY A 329 -7.20 -3.52 -3.75
C GLY A 329 -6.65 -3.97 -2.38
N LEU A 330 -6.43 -5.27 -2.21
CA LEU A 330 -5.88 -5.86 -0.97
C LEU A 330 -4.36 -6.04 -1.00
N LEU A 331 -3.72 -5.91 -2.16
CA LEU A 331 -2.28 -6.11 -2.35
C LEU A 331 -1.39 -5.31 -1.36
N PRO A 332 -1.70 -4.07 -0.95
CA PRO A 332 -0.88 -3.33 0.01
C PRO A 332 -0.91 -3.87 1.45
N PHE A 333 -1.86 -4.76 1.76
CA PHE A 333 -2.11 -5.20 3.12
C PHE A 333 -1.57 -6.61 3.35
N THR A 334 -0.27 -6.73 3.51
CA THR A 334 0.42 -8.01 3.75
C THR A 334 0.43 -8.43 5.22
N GLY A 335 -0.03 -7.56 6.13
CA GLY A 335 0.06 -7.75 7.57
C GLY A 335 -1.30 -7.94 8.27
N GLN A 336 -1.22 -7.94 9.60
CA GLN A 336 -2.37 -8.08 10.52
C GLN A 336 -3.08 -6.74 10.77
N GLU A 337 -3.03 -5.79 9.81
CA GLU A 337 -3.69 -4.51 9.98
C GLU A 337 -5.19 -4.71 10.21
N ASN A 338 -5.65 -4.21 11.33
CA ASN A 338 -7.05 -4.33 11.74
C ASN A 338 -7.89 -3.22 11.07
N VAL A 339 -8.20 -3.41 9.79
CA VAL A 339 -8.93 -2.43 8.97
C VAL A 339 -10.26 -3.03 8.53
N GLN A 340 -11.36 -2.45 8.97
CA GLN A 340 -12.72 -2.93 8.68
C GLN A 340 -13.00 -3.15 7.18
N GLN A 341 -12.47 -2.29 6.31
CA GLN A 341 -12.64 -2.39 4.86
C GLN A 341 -11.94 -3.63 4.29
N LYS A 342 -10.75 -3.95 4.79
CA LYS A 342 -10.01 -5.18 4.47
C LYS A 342 -10.82 -6.41 4.89
N ASP A 343 -11.36 -6.41 6.11
CA ASP A 343 -12.15 -7.53 6.63
C ASP A 343 -13.41 -7.76 5.81
N ARG A 344 -14.11 -6.68 5.41
CA ARG A 344 -15.28 -6.77 4.52
C ARG A 344 -14.93 -7.39 3.16
N ALA A 345 -13.77 -7.04 2.60
CA ALA A 345 -13.32 -7.60 1.33
C ALA A 345 -12.98 -9.09 1.47
N LYS A 346 -12.29 -9.48 2.53
CA LYS A 346 -12.02 -10.89 2.85
C LYS A 346 -13.31 -11.69 3.03
N GLU A 347 -14.24 -11.17 3.79
CA GLU A 347 -15.55 -11.81 4.02
C GLU A 347 -16.33 -11.98 2.70
N TRP A 348 -16.31 -10.96 1.82
CA TRP A 348 -16.93 -11.06 0.51
C TRP A 348 -16.27 -12.14 -0.36
N LEU A 349 -14.94 -12.21 -0.40
CA LEU A 349 -14.20 -13.27 -1.12
C LEU A 349 -14.60 -14.65 -0.61
N LEU A 350 -14.58 -14.88 0.70
CA LEU A 350 -14.96 -16.17 1.30
C LEU A 350 -16.41 -16.58 1.03
N LYS A 351 -17.32 -15.60 0.90
CA LYS A 351 -18.73 -15.85 0.56
C LYS A 351 -18.95 -16.12 -0.93
N SER A 352 -18.10 -15.54 -1.79
CA SER A 352 -18.22 -15.65 -3.25
C SER A 352 -17.41 -16.79 -3.87
N GLN A 353 -16.78 -17.61 -3.05
CA GLN A 353 -16.03 -18.79 -3.46
C GLN A 353 -16.95 -19.82 -4.13
N ASP A 354 -16.48 -20.46 -5.19
CA ASP A 354 -17.21 -21.53 -5.88
C ASP A 354 -17.41 -22.73 -4.93
N THR A 355 -18.65 -23.23 -4.85
CA THR A 355 -19.01 -24.24 -3.81
C THR A 355 -19.19 -25.65 -4.37
N SER A 356 -19.17 -25.86 -5.69
CA SER A 356 -19.53 -27.13 -6.30
C SER A 356 -18.71 -27.51 -7.53
N GLY A 357 -18.66 -28.80 -7.80
CA GLY A 357 -17.98 -29.35 -8.99
C GLY A 357 -16.46 -29.19 -8.93
N ASN A 358 -15.82 -29.26 -10.10
CA ASN A 358 -14.36 -29.15 -10.23
C ASN A 358 -13.80 -27.73 -9.95
N ASN A 359 -14.68 -26.77 -9.64
CA ASN A 359 -14.31 -25.41 -9.31
C ASN A 359 -14.44 -25.11 -7.80
N ALA A 360 -14.95 -26.10 -7.02
CA ALA A 360 -15.17 -25.91 -5.60
C ALA A 360 -13.88 -25.45 -4.89
N GLY A 361 -13.95 -24.32 -4.20
CA GLY A 361 -12.81 -23.69 -3.56
C GLY A 361 -12.17 -22.54 -4.38
N CYS A 362 -12.22 -22.57 -5.70
CA CYS A 362 -11.73 -21.48 -6.54
C CYS A 362 -12.67 -20.27 -6.56
N TRP A 363 -12.27 -19.24 -7.28
CA TRP A 363 -13.08 -18.06 -7.62
C TRP A 363 -13.28 -17.94 -9.13
N ASN A 364 -14.33 -17.21 -9.52
CA ASN A 364 -14.65 -16.89 -10.91
C ASN A 364 -14.75 -18.11 -11.80
N SER A 365 -15.54 -19.10 -11.40
CA SER A 365 -15.73 -20.35 -12.12
C SER A 365 -14.44 -21.15 -12.36
N GLY A 366 -13.55 -21.13 -11.39
CA GLY A 366 -12.27 -21.82 -11.45
C GLY A 366 -11.21 -21.12 -12.30
N ASN A 367 -11.30 -19.80 -12.46
CA ASN A 367 -10.29 -19.02 -13.18
C ASN A 367 -8.95 -19.03 -12.43
N ILE A 368 -7.92 -19.57 -13.07
CA ILE A 368 -6.58 -19.74 -12.47
C ILE A 368 -5.97 -18.40 -12.08
N LYS A 369 -6.00 -17.40 -12.98
CA LYS A 369 -5.42 -16.07 -12.72
C LYS A 369 -6.05 -15.43 -11.49
N ASP A 370 -7.38 -15.36 -11.45
CA ASP A 370 -8.09 -14.69 -10.37
C ASP A 370 -7.91 -15.44 -9.04
N THR A 371 -8.02 -16.78 -9.06
CA THR A 371 -7.83 -17.60 -7.87
C THR A 371 -6.40 -17.47 -7.31
N ALA A 372 -5.40 -17.55 -8.16
CA ALA A 372 -4.01 -17.41 -7.75
C ALA A 372 -3.69 -16.01 -7.21
N PHE A 373 -4.17 -14.96 -7.88
CA PHE A 373 -3.92 -13.59 -7.42
C PHE A 373 -4.65 -13.27 -6.11
N VAL A 374 -5.88 -13.76 -5.92
CA VAL A 374 -6.61 -13.65 -4.63
C VAL A 374 -5.82 -14.34 -3.52
N LEU A 375 -5.37 -15.57 -3.73
CA LEU A 375 -4.58 -16.30 -2.72
C LEU A 375 -3.30 -15.56 -2.37
N TYR A 376 -2.53 -15.13 -3.37
CA TYR A 376 -1.29 -14.40 -3.16
C TYR A 376 -1.48 -13.09 -2.38
N SER A 377 -2.41 -12.23 -2.82
CA SER A 377 -2.56 -10.88 -2.26
C SER A 377 -3.29 -10.84 -0.92
N VAL A 378 -4.10 -11.85 -0.61
CA VAL A 378 -4.95 -11.83 0.59
C VAL A 378 -4.47 -12.80 1.66
N TRP A 379 -3.93 -13.94 1.26
CA TRP A 379 -3.51 -15.03 2.15
C TRP A 379 -2.11 -15.56 1.82
N GLY A 380 -1.24 -14.77 1.17
CA GLY A 380 0.10 -15.19 0.75
C GLY A 380 1.01 -15.70 1.87
N ASN A 381 0.71 -15.37 3.14
CA ASN A 381 1.39 -15.90 4.32
C ASN A 381 0.60 -17.03 5.01
N PHE A 382 -0.42 -17.58 4.33
CA PHE A 382 -1.21 -18.67 4.87
C PHE A 382 -0.47 -19.99 4.65
N GLU A 383 -0.25 -20.72 5.73
CA GLU A 383 0.30 -22.07 5.64
C GLU A 383 -0.74 -23.01 5.08
N PHE A 384 -0.47 -23.52 3.90
CA PHE A 384 -1.27 -24.56 3.31
C PHE A 384 -1.01 -25.88 4.05
N HIS A 385 -1.88 -26.19 4.98
CA HIS A 385 -1.99 -27.56 5.48
C HIS A 385 -2.77 -28.35 4.42
N GLY A 386 -2.04 -29.06 3.57
CA GLY A 386 -2.65 -30.03 2.66
C GLY A 386 -3.64 -30.87 3.46
N THR A 387 -4.79 -31.19 2.87
CA THR A 387 -5.76 -32.07 3.54
C THR A 387 -5.01 -33.24 4.12
N GLU A 388 -5.30 -33.60 5.40
CA GLU A 388 -4.97 -34.92 5.93
C GLU A 388 -5.70 -35.95 5.07
N GLU A 389 -5.22 -36.22 3.86
CA GLU A 389 -5.71 -37.32 3.05
C GLU A 389 -5.37 -38.59 3.78
N LYS A 390 -6.40 -39.21 4.31
CA LYS A 390 -6.28 -40.55 4.88
C LYS A 390 -5.86 -41.49 3.75
N CYS A 391 -4.70 -42.04 3.88
CA CYS A 391 -4.14 -42.99 2.94
C CYS A 391 -4.14 -44.42 3.52
N SER A 392 -4.19 -45.41 2.66
CA SER A 392 -4.00 -46.82 3.01
C SER A 392 -2.67 -47.35 2.46
N ALA A 393 -2.11 -46.67 1.43
CA ALA A 393 -0.85 -46.99 0.79
C ALA A 393 -0.20 -45.72 0.21
N ASP A 394 1.10 -45.76 -0.06
CA ASP A 394 1.85 -44.60 -0.66
C ASP A 394 1.25 -44.13 -2.00
N GLY A 395 0.63 -45.05 -2.75
CA GLY A 395 -0.03 -44.69 -4.01
C GLY A 395 -1.32 -43.87 -3.88
N ASP A 396 -1.84 -43.69 -2.65
CA ASP A 396 -2.99 -42.85 -2.34
C ASP A 396 -2.56 -41.39 -2.12
N CYS A 397 -1.26 -41.14 -2.00
CA CYS A 397 -0.66 -39.86 -1.70
C CYS A 397 -0.12 -39.17 -2.97
N LEU A 398 0.07 -37.85 -2.90
CA LEU A 398 0.66 -37.08 -3.99
C LEU A 398 2.14 -37.50 -4.22
N PRO A 399 2.69 -37.31 -5.45
CA PRO A 399 4.10 -37.54 -5.71
C PRO A 399 4.99 -36.75 -4.75
N GLY A 400 5.87 -37.44 -4.03
CA GLY A 400 6.72 -36.86 -2.97
C GLY A 400 6.18 -37.07 -1.56
N GLN A 401 5.02 -37.72 -1.40
CA GLN A 401 4.44 -38.09 -0.10
C GLN A 401 4.38 -39.61 0.07
N VAL A 402 4.49 -40.09 1.30
CA VAL A 402 4.25 -41.48 1.69
C VAL A 402 3.17 -41.58 2.75
N CYS A 403 2.46 -42.70 2.75
CA CYS A 403 1.42 -42.95 3.73
C CYS A 403 2.04 -43.38 5.08
N LYS A 404 2.08 -42.48 6.05
CA LYS A 404 2.56 -42.75 7.41
C LYS A 404 1.40 -42.68 8.40
N ASN A 405 1.10 -43.75 9.10
CA ASN A 405 0.03 -43.83 10.08
C ASN A 405 -1.38 -43.47 9.55
N GLY A 406 -1.65 -43.73 8.28
CA GLY A 406 -2.93 -43.43 7.67
C GLY A 406 -3.07 -41.97 7.18
N LEU A 407 -1.99 -41.21 7.13
CA LEU A 407 -1.92 -39.83 6.66
C LEU A 407 -0.79 -39.70 5.63
N CYS A 408 -1.05 -38.95 4.56
CA CYS A 408 -0.02 -38.61 3.56
C CYS A 408 0.96 -37.60 4.15
N THR A 409 2.23 -38.02 4.33
CA THR A 409 3.32 -37.18 4.83
C THR A 409 4.43 -37.13 3.80
N LEU A 410 5.18 -36.03 3.73
CA LEU A 410 6.35 -35.91 2.86
C LEU A 410 7.40 -37.00 3.18
N THR A 411 8.11 -37.45 2.14
CA THR A 411 8.94 -38.68 2.17
C THR A 411 10.19 -38.61 3.00
N SER A 412 10.56 -37.48 3.57
CA SER A 412 11.62 -37.29 4.55
C SER A 412 12.16 -35.85 4.56
N ASP A 413 13.04 -35.58 5.48
CA ASP A 413 13.82 -34.37 5.72
C ASP A 413 14.58 -33.80 4.49
N GLU A 414 14.25 -34.22 3.27
CA GLU A 414 14.75 -33.70 2.00
C GLU A 414 13.80 -32.65 1.47
N CYS A 415 14.31 -31.44 1.23
CA CYS A 415 13.59 -30.30 0.68
C CYS A 415 14.24 -29.87 -0.63
N ALA A 416 13.43 -29.30 -1.54
CA ALA A 416 13.93 -28.59 -2.71
C ALA A 416 13.78 -27.06 -2.55
N TYR A 417 12.87 -26.63 -1.66
CA TYR A 417 12.54 -25.23 -1.37
C TYR A 417 12.21 -25.08 0.12
N ASP A 418 12.32 -23.87 0.65
CA ASP A 418 11.95 -23.55 2.04
C ASP A 418 10.48 -23.90 2.35
N SER A 419 9.61 -23.85 1.34
CA SER A 419 8.21 -24.27 1.45
C SER A 419 8.00 -25.79 1.69
N ASP A 420 9.03 -26.57 1.53
CA ASP A 420 8.97 -28.02 1.76
C ASP A 420 9.28 -28.37 3.23
N CYS A 421 9.74 -27.37 4.00
CA CYS A 421 10.11 -27.50 5.41
C CYS A 421 8.97 -27.08 6.35
N SER A 422 9.04 -27.49 7.60
CA SER A 422 8.11 -27.09 8.65
C SER A 422 8.32 -25.60 9.02
N ILE A 423 7.30 -25.00 9.68
CA ILE A 423 7.40 -23.62 10.15
C ILE A 423 8.63 -23.42 11.04
N GLY A 424 9.41 -22.37 10.70
CA GLY A 424 10.66 -22.08 11.42
C GLY A 424 11.84 -22.88 10.91
N GLU A 425 11.69 -23.59 9.77
CA GLU A 425 12.76 -24.29 9.07
C GLU A 425 12.88 -23.78 7.64
N ILE A 426 14.10 -23.77 7.13
CA ILE A 426 14.44 -23.45 5.73
C ILE A 426 15.15 -24.62 5.08
N CYS A 427 15.04 -24.71 3.76
CA CYS A 427 15.75 -25.72 2.98
C CYS A 427 17.20 -25.31 2.74
N ASP A 428 18.14 -25.92 3.45
CA ASP A 428 19.56 -25.69 3.26
C ASP A 428 20.23 -26.98 2.72
N GLU A 429 20.79 -26.91 1.51
CA GLU A 429 21.43 -28.04 0.81
C GLU A 429 20.56 -29.31 0.71
N GLY A 430 19.23 -29.16 0.62
CA GLY A 430 18.32 -30.30 0.49
C GLY A 430 17.83 -30.88 1.83
N ILE A 431 18.10 -30.23 2.95
CA ILE A 431 17.68 -30.64 4.30
C ILE A 431 16.99 -29.47 4.99
N CYS A 432 15.85 -29.71 5.63
CA CYS A 432 15.16 -28.73 6.45
C CYS A 432 15.94 -28.44 7.72
N VAL A 433 16.40 -27.19 7.89
CA VAL A 433 17.14 -26.71 9.06
C VAL A 433 16.38 -25.56 9.74
N ASP A 434 16.53 -25.44 11.05
CA ASP A 434 15.87 -24.39 11.84
C ASP A 434 16.26 -22.98 11.34
N ASP A 435 15.27 -22.17 10.91
CA ASP A 435 15.46 -20.81 10.42
C ASP A 435 16.06 -19.87 11.49
N SER A 436 15.87 -20.20 12.77
CA SER A 436 16.51 -19.47 13.87
C SER A 436 18.05 -19.48 13.80
N ALA A 437 18.63 -20.44 13.09
CA ALA A 437 20.08 -20.50 12.87
C ALA A 437 20.58 -19.39 11.93
N LYS A 438 19.72 -18.84 11.06
CA LYS A 438 20.03 -17.74 10.14
C LYS A 438 19.41 -16.40 10.57
N ASP A 439 18.68 -16.34 11.67
CA ASP A 439 18.14 -15.09 12.19
C ASP A 439 19.25 -14.23 12.80
N CYS A 440 19.34 -12.99 12.31
CA CYS A 440 20.36 -12.02 12.69
C CYS A 440 20.34 -11.69 14.19
N GLU A 441 19.15 -11.45 14.74
CA GLU A 441 18.99 -11.04 16.15
C GLU A 441 19.27 -12.19 17.11
N SER A 442 18.98 -13.42 16.73
CA SER A 442 19.30 -14.63 17.50
C SER A 442 20.82 -14.84 17.65
N GLN A 443 21.61 -14.33 16.70
CA GLN A 443 23.06 -14.36 16.73
C GLN A 443 23.67 -13.16 17.49
N GLY A 444 22.82 -12.32 18.14
CA GLY A 444 23.27 -11.14 18.88
C GLY A 444 23.72 -9.98 17.99
N LEU A 445 23.29 -9.98 16.73
CA LEU A 445 23.52 -8.91 15.75
C LEU A 445 22.26 -8.07 15.58
N PHE A 446 22.30 -7.05 14.72
CA PHE A 446 21.26 -6.03 14.63
C PHE A 446 20.69 -5.94 13.23
N CYS A 447 19.35 -6.02 13.11
CA CYS A 447 18.64 -5.80 11.86
C CYS A 447 18.37 -4.32 11.64
N ILE A 448 19.24 -3.65 10.86
CA ILE A 448 19.17 -2.21 10.57
C ILE A 448 19.32 -1.93 9.07
N SER A 449 19.00 -0.72 8.63
CA SER A 449 19.18 -0.37 7.22
C SER A 449 20.66 -0.45 6.80
N SER A 450 20.92 -0.75 5.52
CA SER A 450 22.29 -0.81 4.99
C SER A 450 23.07 0.50 5.21
N THR A 451 22.38 1.64 5.05
CA THR A 451 22.95 2.98 5.36
C THR A 451 23.26 3.15 6.84
N ALA A 452 22.38 2.73 7.73
CA ALA A 452 22.63 2.80 9.17
C ALA A 452 23.81 1.90 9.60
N CYS A 453 23.94 0.73 9.01
CA CYS A 453 25.10 -0.15 9.23
C CYS A 453 26.41 0.50 8.79
N PHE A 454 26.40 1.13 7.61
CA PHE A 454 27.57 1.86 7.09
C PHE A 454 27.94 3.05 7.98
N ASP A 455 26.96 3.85 8.41
CA ASP A 455 27.16 5.00 9.31
C ASP A 455 27.68 4.58 10.69
N ALA A 456 27.29 3.41 11.18
CA ALA A 456 27.81 2.80 12.41
C ALA A 456 29.22 2.22 12.26
N VAL A 457 29.83 2.28 11.05
CA VAL A 457 31.08 1.59 10.71
C VAL A 457 30.96 0.09 11.06
N GLY A 458 29.80 -0.48 10.78
CA GLY A 458 29.50 -1.89 10.96
C GLY A 458 29.86 -2.71 9.75
N GLN A 459 29.93 -4.03 9.93
CA GLN A 459 30.07 -4.99 8.86
C GLN A 459 28.74 -5.69 8.67
N GLN A 460 28.28 -5.76 7.43
CA GLN A 460 27.09 -6.53 7.05
C GLN A 460 27.44 -8.02 6.96
N ASN A 461 26.49 -8.85 7.39
CA ASN A 461 26.57 -10.29 7.26
C ASN A 461 25.41 -10.75 6.35
N ASP A 462 25.73 -11.00 5.09
CA ASP A 462 24.76 -11.37 4.06
C ASP A 462 24.25 -12.82 4.20
N ASN A 463 24.81 -13.60 5.13
CA ASN A 463 24.39 -14.97 5.41
C ASN A 463 23.30 -15.08 6.49
N LEU A 464 22.89 -13.96 7.08
CA LEU A 464 21.88 -13.91 8.12
C LEU A 464 20.68 -13.06 7.69
N ASN A 465 19.50 -13.51 8.04
CA ASN A 465 18.25 -12.91 7.61
C ASN A 465 17.79 -11.79 8.55
N CYS A 466 17.21 -10.74 7.96
CA CYS A 466 16.54 -9.67 8.68
C CYS A 466 15.16 -9.39 8.08
N PRO A 467 14.17 -8.98 8.89
CA PRO A 467 12.86 -8.60 8.37
C PRO A 467 12.92 -7.38 7.45
N GLY A 468 12.18 -7.42 6.34
CA GLY A 468 12.03 -6.31 5.41
C GLY A 468 13.30 -6.01 4.61
N LEU A 469 13.65 -4.72 4.49
CA LEU A 469 14.84 -4.25 3.75
C LEU A 469 16.08 -4.04 4.65
N ASN A 470 16.04 -4.56 5.87
CA ASN A 470 17.15 -4.44 6.80
C ASN A 470 18.25 -5.47 6.47
N VAL A 471 19.48 -5.10 6.79
CA VAL A 471 20.65 -5.97 6.69
C VAL A 471 21.13 -6.37 8.08
N CYS A 472 21.72 -7.53 8.20
CA CYS A 472 22.30 -7.97 9.47
C CYS A 472 23.64 -7.26 9.71
N CYS A 473 23.71 -6.45 10.74
CA CYS A 473 24.87 -5.63 11.07
C CYS A 473 25.48 -6.03 12.42
N ASN A 474 26.81 -6.04 12.50
CA ASN A 474 27.51 -6.35 13.74
C ASN A 474 27.57 -5.16 14.73
N LYS A 475 26.89 -4.05 14.39
CA LYS A 475 26.74 -2.89 15.27
C LYS A 475 25.32 -2.36 15.25
N PRO A 476 24.83 -1.83 16.41
CA PRO A 476 23.51 -1.23 16.47
C PRO A 476 23.46 0.08 15.66
N GLU A 477 22.27 0.47 15.27
CA GLU A 477 22.04 1.79 14.67
C GLU A 477 22.48 2.91 15.61
N VAL A 478 23.34 3.77 15.12
CA VAL A 478 23.79 4.97 15.86
C VAL A 478 22.87 6.12 15.45
N LEU A 479 21.84 6.34 16.24
CA LEU A 479 21.01 7.53 16.07
C LEU A 479 21.86 8.78 16.35
N LYS A 480 21.90 9.69 15.38
CA LYS A 480 22.51 11.03 15.56
C LYS A 480 21.63 11.84 16.49
N SER A 481 22.24 12.76 17.27
CA SER A 481 21.45 13.73 18.02
C SER A 481 20.65 14.64 17.07
N CYS A 482 19.56 15.20 17.55
CA CYS A 482 18.74 16.10 16.73
C CYS A 482 19.52 17.32 16.23
N THR A 483 20.46 17.82 17.04
CA THR A 483 21.36 18.92 16.67
C THR A 483 22.36 18.55 15.58
N GLU A 484 22.88 17.32 15.59
CA GLU A 484 23.77 16.81 14.52
C GLU A 484 23.03 16.60 13.19
N GLN A 485 21.72 16.44 13.25
CA GLN A 485 20.85 16.34 12.08
C GLN A 485 20.32 17.73 11.62
N ASN A 486 20.87 18.83 12.19
CA ASN A 486 20.42 20.20 11.98
C ASN A 486 18.94 20.44 12.29
N GLY A 487 18.38 19.64 13.17
CA GLY A 487 16.99 19.71 13.57
C GLY A 487 16.80 20.31 14.98
N LYS A 488 15.55 20.33 15.41
CA LYS A 488 15.13 20.79 16.76
C LYS A 488 14.08 19.84 17.31
N ILE A 489 14.12 19.59 18.63
CA ILE A 489 13.03 18.89 19.32
C ILE A 489 11.92 19.88 19.59
N CYS A 490 10.74 19.64 19.01
CA CYS A 490 9.56 20.44 19.25
C CYS A 490 8.91 20.06 20.59
N THR A 491 8.38 21.06 21.31
CA THR A 491 7.64 20.82 22.56
C THR A 491 6.27 20.19 22.26
N ALA A 492 5.62 19.65 23.29
CA ALA A 492 4.28 19.06 23.16
C ALA A 492 3.20 20.04 22.65
N SER A 493 3.45 21.35 22.69
CA SER A 493 2.58 22.40 22.18
C SER A 493 2.96 22.87 20.76
N GLN A 494 3.90 22.20 20.11
CA GLN A 494 4.42 22.60 18.80
C GLN A 494 4.39 21.43 17.82
N ASN A 495 4.07 21.73 16.56
CA ASN A 495 4.19 20.81 15.44
C ASN A 495 5.45 21.13 14.64
N CYS A 496 6.02 20.11 14.02
CA CYS A 496 7.11 20.30 13.08
C CYS A 496 6.57 20.89 11.78
N GLY A 497 7.09 22.05 11.39
CA GLY A 497 6.80 22.70 10.10
C GLY A 497 7.66 22.18 8.96
N GLY A 498 8.28 21.01 9.09
CA GLY A 498 9.08 20.33 8.09
C GLY A 498 9.04 18.81 8.29
N SER A 499 9.98 18.08 7.70
CA SER A 499 10.10 16.63 7.92
C SER A 499 10.59 16.30 9.33
N SER A 500 10.12 15.18 9.89
CA SER A 500 10.60 14.65 11.18
C SER A 500 11.43 13.40 10.93
N VAL A 501 12.55 13.28 11.66
CA VAL A 501 13.43 12.10 11.66
C VAL A 501 13.64 11.61 13.09
N LEU A 502 14.03 10.35 13.23
CA LEU A 502 14.39 9.81 14.56
C LEU A 502 15.77 10.33 14.98
N SER A 503 15.89 10.70 16.26
CA SER A 503 17.15 11.10 16.89
C SER A 503 17.31 10.42 18.25
N GLN A 504 18.48 10.58 18.88
CA GLN A 504 18.74 10.07 20.24
C GLN A 504 17.74 10.61 21.26
N GLU A 505 17.25 11.84 21.06
CA GLU A 505 16.32 12.52 21.95
C GLU A 505 14.84 12.31 21.59
N GLY A 506 14.55 11.55 20.52
CA GLY A 506 13.19 11.28 20.01
C GLY A 506 12.94 11.87 18.65
N SER A 507 11.70 12.31 18.36
CA SER A 507 11.33 12.88 17.07
C SER A 507 11.99 14.25 16.86
N CYS A 508 12.88 14.32 15.89
CA CYS A 508 13.65 15.51 15.54
C CYS A 508 13.01 16.21 14.33
N CYS A 509 12.66 17.46 14.48
CA CYS A 509 12.12 18.29 13.41
C CYS A 509 13.25 18.95 12.60
N LEU A 510 13.34 18.66 11.32
CA LEU A 510 14.29 19.28 10.38
C LEU A 510 13.83 20.64 9.88
N GLY A 511 12.64 21.10 10.31
CA GLY A 511 12.09 22.42 10.05
C GLY A 511 12.01 23.28 11.29
N ASN A 512 11.12 24.28 11.25
CA ASN A 512 10.84 25.09 12.43
C ASN A 512 9.72 24.47 13.25
N CYS A 513 9.87 24.43 14.58
CA CYS A 513 8.78 24.11 15.48
C CYS A 513 7.78 25.27 15.47
N VAL A 514 6.55 24.99 15.03
CA VAL A 514 5.46 25.96 14.93
C VAL A 514 4.50 25.70 16.08
N GLU A 515 4.19 26.71 16.88
CA GLU A 515 3.20 26.56 17.93
C GLU A 515 1.87 26.11 17.32
N ILE A 516 1.29 25.09 17.94
CA ILE A 516 -0.07 24.65 17.59
C ILE A 516 -0.97 25.84 17.92
N ALA A 517 -1.39 26.57 16.88
CA ALA A 517 -2.34 27.64 17.05
C ALA A 517 -3.54 27.07 17.82
N GLN A 518 -3.87 27.64 18.97
CA GLN A 518 -5.08 27.28 19.69
C GLN A 518 -6.23 27.82 18.85
N PHE A 519 -6.78 26.96 17.99
CA PHE A 519 -7.92 27.34 17.15
C PHE A 519 -9.09 27.77 18.04
N SER A 520 -9.75 28.86 17.64
CA SER A 520 -10.81 29.45 18.45
C SER A 520 -12.00 28.50 18.66
N CYS A 521 -12.16 27.48 17.82
CA CYS A 521 -13.13 26.41 17.96
C CYS A 521 -12.99 25.62 19.25
N THR A 522 -11.78 25.13 19.55
CA THR A 522 -11.52 24.36 20.79
C THR A 522 -11.65 25.22 22.04
N ASN A 523 -11.26 26.49 21.97
CA ASN A 523 -11.45 27.45 23.06
C ASN A 523 -12.92 27.78 23.33
N SER A 524 -13.78 27.67 22.31
CA SER A 524 -15.22 27.81 22.41
C SER A 524 -15.95 26.53 22.84
N GLY A 525 -15.19 25.46 23.14
CA GLY A 525 -15.70 24.16 23.54
C GLY A 525 -16.35 23.39 22.39
N GLY A 526 -15.92 23.65 21.14
CA GLY A 526 -16.29 22.94 19.93
C GLY A 526 -15.20 21.97 19.47
N ASN A 527 -15.53 21.14 18.52
CA ASN A 527 -14.64 20.26 17.80
C ASN A 527 -14.74 20.54 16.30
N CYS A 528 -13.60 20.59 15.62
CA CYS A 528 -13.55 20.79 14.18
C CYS A 528 -13.91 19.49 13.45
N LYS A 529 -14.86 19.57 12.51
CA LYS A 529 -15.34 18.45 11.68
C LYS A 529 -15.71 18.99 10.29
N THR A 530 -15.68 18.16 9.30
CA THR A 530 -16.12 18.50 7.93
C THR A 530 -17.62 18.86 7.85
N SER A 531 -18.43 18.35 8.80
CA SER A 531 -19.82 18.76 9.01
C SER A 531 -20.30 18.37 10.41
N CYS A 532 -21.24 19.12 10.99
CA CYS A 532 -21.81 18.79 12.27
C CYS A 532 -22.83 17.64 12.13
N VAL A 533 -22.72 16.64 13.01
CA VAL A 533 -23.65 15.50 13.03
C VAL A 533 -24.93 15.83 13.79
N THR A 534 -25.97 15.02 13.62
CA THR A 534 -27.28 15.22 14.27
C THR A 534 -27.14 15.31 15.79
N GLY A 535 -27.50 16.47 16.37
CA GLY A 535 -27.36 16.76 17.80
C GLY A 535 -26.20 17.70 18.14
N GLU A 536 -25.44 18.13 17.16
CA GLU A 536 -24.43 19.18 17.26
C GLU A 536 -24.95 20.45 16.57
N THR A 537 -24.45 21.60 17.00
CA THR A 537 -24.71 22.89 16.38
C THR A 537 -23.38 23.49 15.92
N GLU A 538 -23.39 24.06 14.71
CA GLU A 538 -22.29 24.84 14.23
C GLU A 538 -22.16 26.13 15.01
N ILE A 539 -20.97 26.42 15.51
CA ILE A 539 -20.64 27.64 16.24
C ILE A 539 -19.52 28.38 15.52
N THR A 540 -19.42 29.68 15.74
CA THR A 540 -18.33 30.48 15.21
C THR A 540 -17.03 30.12 15.93
N GLY A 541 -16.02 29.64 15.15
CA GLY A 541 -14.70 29.29 15.65
C GLY A 541 -13.81 28.83 14.48
N GLU A 542 -12.55 29.23 14.49
CA GLU A 542 -11.61 28.83 13.46
C GLU A 542 -11.10 27.42 13.72
N CYS A 543 -11.00 26.63 12.64
CA CYS A 543 -10.45 25.28 12.63
C CYS A 543 -9.12 25.23 11.90
N SER A 544 -8.34 24.16 12.12
CA SER A 544 -7.04 23.94 11.46
C SER A 544 -7.15 23.76 9.94
N SER A 545 -8.28 23.28 9.47
CA SER A 545 -8.61 23.15 8.06
C SER A 545 -9.69 24.15 7.68
N VAL A 546 -9.55 24.82 6.55
CA VAL A 546 -10.56 25.73 5.98
C VAL A 546 -11.81 25.00 5.52
N LEU A 547 -11.77 23.67 5.43
CA LEU A 547 -12.91 22.82 5.08
C LEU A 547 -13.68 22.32 6.30
N ASP A 548 -13.17 22.55 7.51
CA ASP A 548 -13.81 22.11 8.75
C ASP A 548 -14.64 23.23 9.37
N VAL A 549 -15.80 22.87 9.85
CA VAL A 549 -16.69 23.73 10.64
C VAL A 549 -16.58 23.39 12.12
N CYS A 550 -16.75 24.39 12.97
CA CYS A 550 -16.68 24.21 14.41
C CYS A 550 -18.03 23.70 14.93
N CYS A 551 -18.05 22.45 15.42
CA CYS A 551 -19.25 21.80 15.93
C CYS A 551 -19.21 21.67 17.44
N LYS A 552 -20.28 22.09 18.13
CA LYS A 552 -20.47 21.96 19.57
C LYS A 552 -21.67 21.08 19.86
N ALA A 553 -21.52 20.13 20.80
CA ALA A 553 -22.65 19.34 21.26
C ALA A 553 -23.76 20.26 21.81
N GLY A 554 -24.94 20.18 21.25
CA GLY A 554 -26.13 20.92 21.70
C GLY A 554 -26.43 20.48 23.13
N GLY A 555 -26.35 21.41 24.10
CA GLY A 555 -26.65 21.14 25.49
C GLY A 555 -28.10 20.75 25.66
N GLY A 556 -28.35 19.51 26.04
CA GLY A 556 -29.61 19.04 26.55
C GLY A 556 -30.48 18.25 25.59
N SER A 557 -30.29 16.95 25.58
CA SER A 557 -31.43 16.03 25.66
C SER A 557 -30.93 14.69 26.24
N THR A 558 -31.47 14.34 27.38
CA THR A 558 -31.38 13.02 28.00
C THR A 558 -31.43 11.94 26.95
N SER A 559 -30.40 11.05 26.92
CA SER A 559 -30.37 9.86 26.09
C SER A 559 -31.63 9.04 26.29
N LYS A 560 -32.59 9.19 25.39
CA LYS A 560 -33.71 8.24 25.30
C LYS A 560 -33.07 6.92 24.83
N ILE A 561 -32.93 5.97 25.75
CA ILE A 561 -32.67 4.58 25.39
C ILE A 561 -33.68 4.22 24.30
N PRO A 562 -33.24 3.78 23.12
CA PRO A 562 -34.18 3.54 22.02
C PRO A 562 -35.18 2.49 22.49
N TRP A 563 -36.48 2.82 22.39
CA TRP A 563 -37.61 1.98 22.81
C TRP A 563 -37.50 0.55 22.26
N VAL A 564 -36.81 0.37 21.14
CA VAL A 564 -36.50 -0.92 20.52
C VAL A 564 -35.69 -1.81 21.44
N LEU A 565 -34.66 -1.31 22.13
CA LEU A 565 -33.86 -2.09 23.10
C LEU A 565 -34.68 -2.52 24.31
N ILE A 566 -35.59 -1.65 24.79
CA ILE A 566 -36.49 -1.99 25.89
C ILE A 566 -37.46 -3.08 25.46
N ILE A 567 -38.02 -2.99 24.25
CA ILE A 567 -38.91 -4.02 23.68
C ILE A 567 -38.17 -5.37 23.53
N ILE A 568 -36.96 -5.37 23.00
CA ILE A 568 -36.15 -6.59 22.85
C ILE A 568 -35.88 -7.22 24.23
N LEU A 569 -35.56 -6.42 25.24
CA LEU A 569 -35.33 -6.90 26.60
C LEU A 569 -36.58 -7.52 27.21
N ILE A 570 -37.72 -6.90 27.01
CA ILE A 570 -39.02 -7.41 27.50
C ILE A 570 -39.39 -8.72 26.79
N VAL A 571 -39.19 -8.82 25.47
CA VAL A 571 -39.44 -10.05 24.69
C VAL A 571 -38.52 -11.19 25.16
N LEU A 572 -37.25 -10.92 25.43
CA LEU A 572 -36.32 -11.89 25.98
C LEU A 572 -36.74 -12.38 27.37
N ILE A 573 -37.17 -11.49 28.24
CA ILE A 573 -37.66 -11.87 29.60
C ILE A 573 -38.90 -12.73 29.49
N VAL A 574 -39.84 -12.41 28.59
CA VAL A 574 -41.05 -13.20 28.35
C VAL A 574 -40.73 -14.59 27.80
N LEU A 575 -39.82 -14.68 26.85
CA LEU A 575 -39.37 -15.96 26.27
C LEU A 575 -38.68 -16.84 27.32
N ILE A 576 -37.86 -16.28 28.20
CA ILE A 576 -37.21 -17.01 29.32
C ILE A 576 -38.28 -17.47 30.31
N GLY A 577 -39.27 -16.60 30.62
CA GLY A 577 -40.40 -16.95 31.48
C GLY A 577 -41.24 -18.09 30.92
N LEU A 578 -41.56 -18.06 29.62
CA LEU A 578 -42.26 -19.15 28.93
C LEU A 578 -41.45 -20.44 28.89
N ALA A 579 -40.16 -20.37 28.67
CA ALA A 579 -39.28 -21.53 28.68
C ALA A 579 -39.23 -22.20 30.06
N ILE A 580 -39.27 -21.43 31.16
CA ILE A 580 -39.30 -21.97 32.52
C ILE A 580 -40.66 -22.63 32.81
N ILE A 581 -41.75 -22.02 32.40
CA ILE A 581 -43.12 -22.56 32.60
C ILE A 581 -43.30 -23.85 31.75
N PHE A 582 -42.83 -23.85 30.51
CA PHE A 582 -42.89 -25.05 29.67
C PHE A 582 -42.02 -26.20 30.23
N ARG A 583 -40.86 -25.86 30.81
CA ARG A 583 -40.00 -26.86 31.47
C ARG A 583 -40.63 -27.50 32.71
N GLU A 584 -41.43 -26.73 33.49
CA GLU A 584 -42.16 -27.30 34.62
C GLU A 584 -43.32 -28.18 34.14
N LYS A 585 -44.07 -27.79 33.12
CA LYS A 585 -45.13 -28.63 32.53
C LYS A 585 -44.63 -29.90 31.87
N LEU A 586 -43.45 -29.87 31.26
CA LEU A 586 -42.82 -31.08 30.73
C LEU A 586 -42.34 -32.03 31.81
N LYS A 587 -42.02 -31.54 33.02
CA LYS A 587 -41.67 -32.40 34.18
C LYS A 587 -42.89 -33.07 34.84
N GLU A 588 -44.09 -32.51 34.67
CA GLU A 588 -45.33 -33.14 35.15
C GLU A 588 -45.93 -34.14 34.16
N MET A 589 -45.39 -34.24 32.93
CA MET A 589 -45.85 -35.16 31.89
C MET A 589 -44.93 -36.37 31.70
N TRP A 590 -43.87 -36.46 32.47
CA TRP A 590 -42.96 -37.61 32.57
C TRP A 590 -42.79 -37.93 34.08
#